data_2cef6f370aaf268ff8c6411ffd8f8802
#
_entry.id   2cef6f370aaf268ff8c6411ffd8f8802
#
_cell.length_a   1.000
_cell.length_b   1.000
_cell.length_c   1.000
_cell.angle_alpha   90.00
_cell.angle_beta   90.00
_cell.angle_gamma   90.00
#
_symmetry.space_group_name_H-M   'P 1'
#
loop_
_entity.id
_entity.type
_entity.pdbx_description
1 polymer ?
#
loop_
_entity_poly.entity_id
_entity_poly.type
_entity_poly.pdbx_seq_one_letter_code
_entity_poly.pdbx_strand_id
1 'polypeptide(L)'
;ERYVKVRMNGDGTVYYLAEALADTVLGEGAYTVLEAYTGRDLEYKEYEPLFAFVQPKEKCWYVVCDGYVTLTDGTGIVHIAPAFGEDDANVGRKYGLPLVQLVDAKGEMTKETPWAGMFCKKADKEVLRDLETRGLLFSAPVFEHSYPHCWRCGTPLIYYARDSWFIKMTEVKQDLIRNNNTVNWVPESIGKGRFGDWLENVQDWGISRNRYWGTPLNIWECECGHR
;
A
#
# COMPACT_ATOMS: atom_id res chain seq x y z
N GLU A 1 13.77 -8.11 -10.71
CA GLU A 1 14.39 -9.00 -9.74
C GLU A 1 14.14 -10.46 -10.10
N ARG A 2 14.99 -11.37 -9.57
CA ARG A 2 14.85 -12.83 -9.76
C ARG A 2 14.09 -13.46 -8.61
N TYR A 3 13.21 -14.37 -8.96
CA TYR A 3 12.40 -15.17 -8.04
C TYR A 3 12.62 -16.64 -8.30
N VAL A 4 12.47 -17.46 -7.29
CA VAL A 4 12.61 -18.90 -7.38
C VAL A 4 11.37 -19.61 -6.85
N LYS A 5 11.07 -20.76 -7.47
CA LYS A 5 10.16 -21.74 -6.94
C LYS A 5 11.02 -22.84 -6.30
N VAL A 6 10.85 -23.05 -5.02
CA VAL A 6 11.66 -23.98 -4.24
C VAL A 6 10.79 -25.03 -3.58
N ARG A 7 11.36 -26.21 -3.33
CA ARG A 7 10.74 -27.26 -2.54
C ARG A 7 11.54 -27.47 -1.27
N MET A 8 10.86 -27.46 -0.12
CA MET A 8 11.48 -27.79 1.15
C MET A 8 11.91 -29.25 1.19
N ASN A 9 13.14 -29.52 1.68
CA ASN A 9 13.67 -30.89 1.77
C ASN A 9 13.02 -31.71 2.89
N GLY A 10 12.44 -31.05 3.91
CA GLY A 10 11.82 -31.72 5.06
C GLY A 10 10.42 -32.26 4.76
N ASP A 11 9.50 -31.39 4.34
CA ASP A 11 8.07 -31.70 4.19
C ASP A 11 7.57 -31.65 2.72
N GLY A 12 8.44 -31.24 1.79
CA GLY A 12 8.10 -31.14 0.37
C GLY A 12 7.23 -29.92 0.00
N THR A 13 6.96 -29.01 0.94
CA THR A 13 6.20 -27.79 0.68
C THR A 13 6.91 -26.94 -0.37
N VAL A 14 6.11 -26.31 -1.24
CA VAL A 14 6.64 -25.48 -2.33
C VAL A 14 6.38 -24.01 -2.05
N TYR A 15 7.44 -23.20 -2.14
CA TYR A 15 7.36 -21.76 -1.97
C TYR A 15 7.82 -21.00 -3.20
N TYR A 16 7.30 -19.76 -3.36
CA TYR A 16 7.80 -18.76 -4.30
C TYR A 16 8.32 -17.57 -3.50
N LEU A 17 9.55 -17.14 -3.76
CA LEU A 17 10.15 -16.00 -3.09
C LEU A 17 11.29 -15.42 -3.93
N ALA A 18 11.80 -14.24 -3.54
CA ALA A 18 12.97 -13.69 -4.18
C ALA A 18 14.20 -14.57 -3.94
N GLU A 19 14.98 -14.86 -4.99
CA GLU A 19 16.18 -15.70 -4.92
C GLU A 19 17.17 -15.20 -3.87
N ALA A 20 17.39 -13.87 -3.82
CA ALA A 20 18.32 -13.24 -2.89
C ALA A 20 17.94 -13.39 -1.40
N LEU A 21 16.68 -13.71 -1.10
CA LEU A 21 16.18 -13.86 0.27
C LEU A 21 15.94 -15.32 0.66
N ALA A 22 16.13 -16.26 -0.26
CA ALA A 22 15.77 -17.67 -0.05
C ALA A 22 16.52 -18.29 1.13
N ASP A 23 17.83 -18.11 1.22
CA ASP A 23 18.64 -18.66 2.32
C ASP A 23 18.29 -18.03 3.67
N THR A 24 18.05 -16.72 3.69
CA THR A 24 17.66 -15.99 4.92
C THR A 24 16.30 -16.45 5.44
N VAL A 25 15.34 -16.69 4.54
CA VAL A 25 13.95 -17.01 4.91
C VAL A 25 13.77 -18.48 5.21
N LEU A 26 14.39 -19.37 4.42
CA LEU A 26 14.15 -20.81 4.47
C LEU A 26 15.27 -21.59 5.14
N GLY A 27 16.47 -21.01 5.25
CA GLY A 27 17.68 -21.65 5.74
C GLY A 27 18.53 -22.25 4.59
N GLU A 28 19.83 -22.01 4.68
CA GLU A 28 20.80 -22.53 3.70
C GLU A 28 20.75 -24.07 3.64
N GLY A 29 20.61 -24.62 2.43
CA GLY A 29 20.52 -26.07 2.21
C GLY A 29 19.22 -26.74 2.64
N ALA A 30 18.23 -25.99 3.15
CA ALA A 30 16.94 -26.54 3.59
C ALA A 30 15.95 -26.80 2.43
N TYR A 31 16.27 -26.35 1.23
CA TYR A 31 15.38 -26.42 0.07
C TYR A 31 16.12 -26.79 -1.21
N THR A 32 15.37 -27.16 -2.23
CA THR A 32 15.85 -27.41 -3.58
C THR A 32 15.15 -26.46 -4.55
N VAL A 33 15.92 -25.73 -5.37
CA VAL A 33 15.37 -24.86 -6.40
C VAL A 33 14.79 -25.71 -7.54
N LEU A 34 13.55 -25.52 -7.87
CA LEU A 34 12.84 -26.20 -8.95
C LEU A 34 12.87 -25.37 -10.24
N GLU A 35 12.58 -24.09 -10.14
CA GLU A 35 12.43 -23.18 -11.27
C GLU A 35 12.87 -21.77 -10.85
N ALA A 36 13.33 -20.97 -11.82
CA ALA A 36 13.67 -19.57 -11.62
C ALA A 36 12.86 -18.69 -12.58
N TYR A 37 12.50 -17.49 -12.12
CA TYR A 37 11.65 -16.54 -12.82
C TYR A 37 12.20 -15.12 -12.69
N THR A 38 11.81 -14.25 -13.61
CA THR A 38 11.78 -12.81 -13.35
C THR A 38 10.45 -12.43 -12.71
N GLY A 39 10.37 -11.27 -12.02
CA GLY A 39 9.10 -10.80 -11.48
C GLY A 39 8.00 -10.68 -12.54
N ARG A 40 8.37 -10.35 -13.79
CA ARG A 40 7.45 -10.29 -14.92
C ARG A 40 6.85 -11.64 -15.30
N ASP A 41 7.56 -12.73 -15.11
CA ASP A 41 7.07 -14.08 -15.41
C ASP A 41 6.00 -14.53 -14.40
N LEU A 42 5.97 -13.90 -13.24
CA LEU A 42 4.96 -14.14 -12.19
C LEU A 42 3.74 -13.22 -12.31
N GLU A 43 3.81 -12.16 -13.13
CA GLU A 43 2.71 -11.21 -13.32
C GLU A 43 1.44 -11.93 -13.80
N TYR A 44 0.30 -11.58 -13.21
CA TYR A 44 -1.02 -12.20 -13.43
C TYR A 44 -1.16 -13.67 -12.99
N LYS A 45 -0.17 -14.26 -12.32
CA LYS A 45 -0.34 -15.58 -11.71
C LYS A 45 -1.38 -15.51 -10.61
N GLU A 46 -2.42 -16.33 -10.73
CA GLU A 46 -3.53 -16.35 -9.77
C GLU A 46 -3.19 -17.16 -8.52
N TYR A 47 -3.80 -16.80 -7.41
CA TYR A 47 -3.69 -17.49 -6.13
C TYR A 47 -5.03 -17.52 -5.40
N GLU A 48 -5.21 -18.47 -4.50
CA GLU A 48 -6.35 -18.49 -3.58
C GLU A 48 -6.16 -17.45 -2.48
N PRO A 49 -7.16 -16.57 -2.22
CA PRO A 49 -7.02 -15.56 -1.18
C PRO A 49 -6.96 -16.19 0.22
N LEU A 50 -6.18 -15.61 1.11
CA LEU A 50 -6.15 -15.99 2.53
C LEU A 50 -7.53 -15.81 3.18
N PHE A 51 -8.25 -14.76 2.79
CA PHE A 51 -9.60 -14.42 3.25
C PHE A 51 -10.47 -13.99 2.08
N ALA A 52 -11.70 -14.48 2.04
CA ALA A 52 -12.70 -14.18 1.02
C ALA A 52 -14.01 -13.66 1.66
N PHE A 53 -13.89 -12.73 2.60
CA PHE A 53 -15.03 -12.15 3.32
C PHE A 53 -15.98 -11.35 2.40
N VAL A 54 -15.42 -10.80 1.33
CA VAL A 54 -16.17 -10.12 0.27
C VAL A 54 -15.77 -10.70 -1.09
N GLN A 55 -16.69 -10.61 -2.05
CA GLN A 55 -16.47 -11.06 -3.41
C GLN A 55 -16.54 -9.85 -4.36
N PRO A 56 -15.42 -9.20 -4.65
CA PRO A 56 -15.37 -8.12 -5.62
C PRO A 56 -15.82 -8.62 -7.01
N LYS A 57 -16.38 -7.72 -7.80
CA LYS A 57 -16.75 -8.04 -9.19
C LYS A 57 -15.52 -8.10 -10.09
N GLU A 58 -14.53 -7.27 -9.77
CA GLU A 58 -13.26 -7.20 -10.47
C GLU A 58 -12.36 -8.35 -10.02
N LYS A 59 -11.58 -8.88 -10.97
CA LYS A 59 -10.53 -9.85 -10.68
C LYS A 59 -9.44 -9.19 -9.81
N CYS A 60 -9.05 -9.81 -8.70
CA CYS A 60 -8.15 -9.19 -7.74
C CYS A 60 -7.12 -10.12 -7.06
N TRP A 61 -7.25 -11.44 -7.21
CA TRP A 61 -6.34 -12.39 -6.56
C TRP A 61 -5.31 -12.93 -7.55
N TYR A 62 -4.38 -12.05 -7.93
CA TYR A 62 -3.27 -12.36 -8.81
C TYR A 62 -2.05 -11.50 -8.49
N VAL A 63 -0.88 -11.95 -8.93
CA VAL A 63 0.38 -11.23 -8.74
C VAL A 63 0.44 -10.02 -9.66
N VAL A 64 0.87 -8.90 -9.13
CA VAL A 64 1.14 -7.65 -9.85
C VAL A 64 2.59 -7.21 -9.67
N CYS A 65 3.10 -6.37 -10.56
CA CYS A 65 4.49 -5.93 -10.54
C CYS A 65 4.60 -4.42 -10.33
N ASP A 66 5.42 -4.02 -9.38
CA ASP A 66 5.80 -2.62 -9.19
C ASP A 66 7.25 -2.48 -8.71
N GLY A 67 7.78 -1.25 -8.74
CA GLY A 67 9.18 -0.95 -8.42
C GLY A 67 9.48 -0.69 -6.95
N TYR A 68 8.48 -0.58 -6.07
CA TYR A 68 8.70 -0.27 -4.66
C TYR A 68 9.04 -1.49 -3.80
N VAL A 69 8.88 -2.70 -4.32
CA VAL A 69 9.23 -3.92 -3.59
C VAL A 69 10.75 -4.04 -3.45
N THR A 70 11.23 -4.16 -2.23
CA THR A 70 12.66 -4.25 -1.91
C THR A 70 13.10 -5.69 -1.62
N LEU A 71 14.41 -5.91 -1.64
CA LEU A 71 15.05 -7.17 -1.26
C LEU A 71 15.84 -7.04 0.06
N THR A 72 15.53 -6.04 0.86
CA THR A 72 16.22 -5.80 2.14
C THR A 72 15.75 -6.73 3.26
N ASP A 73 14.48 -7.11 3.18
CA ASP A 73 13.83 -7.97 4.19
C ASP A 73 12.61 -8.70 3.59
N GLY A 74 11.96 -9.55 4.40
CA GLY A 74 10.78 -10.31 3.99
C GLY A 74 11.08 -11.39 2.96
N THR A 75 10.19 -11.54 1.98
CA THR A 75 10.26 -12.59 0.95
C THR A 75 10.45 -12.03 -0.47
N GLY A 76 10.48 -10.69 -0.63
CA GLY A 76 10.44 -10.03 -1.93
C GLY A 76 9.08 -10.09 -2.63
N ILE A 77 8.04 -10.63 -1.95
CA ILE A 77 6.65 -10.62 -2.38
C ILE A 77 5.84 -9.97 -1.28
N VAL A 78 5.12 -8.89 -1.63
CA VAL A 78 4.38 -8.05 -0.67
C VAL A 78 2.90 -8.21 -0.90
N HIS A 79 2.13 -8.38 0.19
CA HIS A 79 0.68 -8.28 0.14
C HIS A 79 0.28 -6.80 0.02
N ILE A 80 -0.59 -6.47 -0.93
CA ILE A 80 -1.07 -5.11 -1.14
C ILE A 80 -2.52 -4.94 -0.71
N ALA A 81 -2.84 -3.77 -0.16
CA ALA A 81 -4.17 -3.38 0.29
C ALA A 81 -4.50 -1.96 -0.23
N PRO A 82 -5.10 -1.81 -1.43
CA PRO A 82 -5.31 -0.52 -2.09
C PRO A 82 -6.04 0.54 -1.25
N ALA A 83 -6.82 0.12 -0.27
CA ALA A 83 -7.54 1.03 0.64
C ALA A 83 -6.70 1.54 1.82
N PHE A 84 -5.50 0.97 2.08
CA PHE A 84 -4.73 1.18 3.30
C PHE A 84 -3.26 1.54 3.07
N GLY A 85 -2.84 1.81 1.83
CA GLY A 85 -1.50 2.28 1.48
C GLY A 85 -1.53 3.15 0.23
N GLU A 86 -0.66 4.16 0.16
CA GLU A 86 -0.58 5.05 -1.01
C GLU A 86 0.02 4.32 -2.21
N ASP A 87 1.13 3.62 -2.02
CA ASP A 87 1.75 2.82 -3.08
C ASP A 87 0.82 1.70 -3.52
N ASP A 88 0.14 1.04 -2.58
CA ASP A 88 -0.86 0.02 -2.85
C ASP A 88 -2.02 0.57 -3.66
N ALA A 89 -2.50 1.79 -3.34
CA ALA A 89 -3.55 2.46 -4.11
C ALA A 89 -3.09 2.81 -5.53
N ASN A 90 -1.83 3.21 -5.71
CA ASN A 90 -1.25 3.50 -7.02
C ASN A 90 -1.20 2.23 -7.89
N VAL A 91 -0.71 1.13 -7.31
CA VAL A 91 -0.73 -0.19 -7.96
C VAL A 91 -2.17 -0.63 -8.24
N GLY A 92 -3.07 -0.47 -7.27
CA GLY A 92 -4.49 -0.78 -7.44
C GLY A 92 -5.11 -0.07 -8.65
N ARG A 93 -4.86 1.23 -8.81
CA ARG A 93 -5.31 2.01 -9.98
C ARG A 93 -4.69 1.52 -11.29
N LYS A 94 -3.40 1.21 -11.28
CA LYS A 94 -2.65 0.74 -12.47
C LYS A 94 -3.20 -0.59 -13.00
N TYR A 95 -3.59 -1.51 -12.11
CA TYR A 95 -4.09 -2.84 -12.45
C TYR A 95 -5.61 -2.99 -12.40
N GLY A 96 -6.35 -1.92 -12.07
CA GLY A 96 -7.81 -1.96 -11.95
C GLY A 96 -8.29 -2.83 -10.78
N LEU A 97 -7.51 -2.92 -9.70
CA LEU A 97 -7.89 -3.69 -8.52
C LEU A 97 -9.02 -2.98 -7.74
N PRO A 98 -9.96 -3.73 -7.15
CA PRO A 98 -11.03 -3.15 -6.35
C PRO A 98 -10.52 -2.50 -5.08
N LEU A 99 -11.17 -1.43 -4.66
CA LEU A 99 -10.94 -0.79 -3.37
C LEU A 99 -11.87 -1.42 -2.33
N VAL A 100 -11.34 -2.36 -1.55
CA VAL A 100 -12.09 -3.04 -0.49
C VAL A 100 -11.67 -2.50 0.87
N GLN A 101 -12.65 -2.06 1.66
CA GLN A 101 -12.42 -1.57 3.02
C GLN A 101 -13.16 -2.45 4.02
N LEU A 102 -12.41 -3.23 4.79
CA LEU A 102 -12.93 -4.09 5.88
C LEU A 102 -12.68 -3.47 7.27
N VAL A 103 -12.31 -2.21 7.30
CA VAL A 103 -12.17 -1.39 8.50
C VAL A 103 -13.02 -0.13 8.32
N ASP A 104 -13.79 0.24 9.30
CA ASP A 104 -14.66 1.42 9.27
C ASP A 104 -13.93 2.72 9.63
N ALA A 105 -14.65 3.85 9.63
CA ALA A 105 -14.09 5.16 9.96
C ALA A 105 -13.62 5.31 11.42
N LYS A 106 -13.96 4.38 12.32
CA LYS A 106 -13.48 4.32 13.70
C LYS A 106 -12.23 3.45 13.85
N GLY A 107 -11.81 2.77 12.78
CA GLY A 107 -10.73 1.80 12.80
C GLY A 107 -11.18 0.42 13.27
N GLU A 108 -12.48 0.13 13.30
CA GLU A 108 -13.05 -1.15 13.71
C GLU A 108 -13.30 -2.04 12.50
N MET A 109 -13.11 -3.34 12.68
CA MET A 109 -13.39 -4.33 11.64
C MET A 109 -14.88 -4.32 11.30
N THR A 110 -15.21 -4.39 10.02
CA THR A 110 -16.60 -4.34 9.54
C THR A 110 -17.32 -5.68 9.75
N LYS A 111 -18.65 -5.64 9.61
CA LYS A 111 -19.55 -6.81 9.81
C LYS A 111 -19.29 -7.99 8.87
N GLU A 112 -18.60 -7.77 7.78
CA GLU A 112 -18.21 -8.78 6.80
C GLU A 112 -17.12 -9.72 7.33
N THR A 113 -16.45 -9.33 8.43
CA THR A 113 -15.38 -10.10 9.04
C THR A 113 -15.84 -10.80 10.32
N PRO A 114 -15.23 -11.93 10.71
CA PRO A 114 -15.51 -12.59 12.00
C PRO A 114 -15.17 -11.73 13.23
N TRP A 115 -14.38 -10.67 13.04
CA TRP A 115 -13.88 -9.77 14.07
C TRP A 115 -14.61 -8.42 14.11
N ALA A 116 -15.86 -8.38 13.63
CA ALA A 116 -16.69 -7.18 13.55
C ALA A 116 -16.71 -6.38 14.87
N GLY A 117 -16.52 -5.06 14.78
CA GLY A 117 -16.47 -4.15 15.92
C GLY A 117 -15.15 -4.17 16.72
N MET A 118 -14.21 -5.03 16.38
CA MET A 118 -12.88 -5.04 17.00
C MET A 118 -11.97 -4.00 16.33
N PHE A 119 -11.24 -3.21 17.12
CA PHE A 119 -10.23 -2.31 16.58
C PHE A 119 -9.17 -3.10 15.79
N CYS A 120 -8.85 -2.67 14.58
CA CYS A 120 -8.05 -3.44 13.62
C CYS A 120 -6.71 -3.95 14.21
N LYS A 121 -5.98 -3.11 14.97
CA LYS A 121 -4.74 -3.52 15.63
C LYS A 121 -4.93 -4.58 16.72
N LYS A 122 -6.13 -4.71 17.28
CA LYS A 122 -6.44 -5.79 18.22
C LYS A 122 -6.83 -7.07 17.49
N ALA A 123 -7.39 -6.94 16.29
CA ALA A 123 -7.73 -8.05 15.44
C ALA A 123 -6.50 -8.82 14.94
N ASP A 124 -5.32 -8.19 14.86
CA ASP A 124 -4.08 -8.82 14.37
C ASP A 124 -3.81 -10.18 15.05
N LYS A 125 -4.00 -10.29 16.37
CA LYS A 125 -3.79 -11.53 17.12
C LYS A 125 -4.77 -12.63 16.73
N GLU A 126 -6.02 -12.26 16.47
CA GLU A 126 -7.07 -13.21 16.09
C GLU A 126 -6.87 -13.66 14.63
N VAL A 127 -6.44 -12.75 13.76
CA VAL A 127 -6.07 -13.06 12.38
C VAL A 127 -4.91 -14.06 12.33
N LEU A 128 -3.86 -13.84 13.12
CA LEU A 128 -2.72 -14.75 13.20
C LEU A 128 -3.15 -16.13 13.71
N ARG A 129 -4.00 -16.18 14.75
CA ARG A 129 -4.54 -17.45 15.30
C ARG A 129 -5.36 -18.22 14.27
N ASP A 130 -6.17 -17.52 13.48
CA ASP A 130 -6.95 -18.13 12.40
C ASP A 130 -6.04 -18.73 11.34
N LEU A 131 -5.04 -17.97 10.87
CA LEU A 131 -4.05 -18.44 9.88
C LEU A 131 -3.26 -19.64 10.39
N GLU A 132 -2.83 -19.62 11.66
CA GLU A 132 -2.14 -20.73 12.30
C GLU A 132 -3.03 -21.98 12.36
N THR A 133 -4.28 -21.83 12.80
CA THR A 133 -5.27 -22.93 12.89
C THR A 133 -5.53 -23.58 11.53
N ARG A 134 -5.52 -22.78 10.44
CA ARG A 134 -5.68 -23.26 9.07
C ARG A 134 -4.39 -23.79 8.42
N GLY A 135 -3.25 -23.70 9.12
CA GLY A 135 -1.95 -24.10 8.59
C GLY A 135 -1.42 -23.18 7.48
N LEU A 136 -1.87 -21.93 7.45
CA LEU A 136 -1.52 -20.93 6.43
C LEU A 136 -0.51 -19.89 6.93
N LEU A 137 -0.16 -19.93 8.21
CA LEU A 137 0.86 -19.04 8.80
C LEU A 137 2.24 -19.65 8.63
N PHE A 138 3.07 -19.03 7.80
CA PHE A 138 4.47 -19.43 7.66
C PHE A 138 5.30 -18.94 8.85
N SER A 139 5.25 -17.63 9.15
CA SER A 139 6.02 -17.02 10.24
C SER A 139 5.40 -15.67 10.63
N ALA A 140 5.55 -15.29 11.89
CA ALA A 140 5.12 -13.99 12.42
C ALA A 140 6.16 -13.44 13.41
N PRO A 141 7.37 -13.10 12.97
CA PRO A 141 8.39 -12.54 13.85
C PRO A 141 7.96 -11.17 14.37
N VAL A 142 8.36 -10.86 15.62
CA VAL A 142 8.20 -9.53 16.16
C VAL A 142 9.19 -8.59 15.48
N PHE A 143 8.68 -7.53 14.87
CA PHE A 143 9.47 -6.51 14.21
C PHE A 143 9.27 -5.16 14.90
N GLU A 144 10.35 -4.56 15.38
CA GLU A 144 10.34 -3.26 16.02
C GLU A 144 10.65 -2.17 15.01
N HIS A 145 9.75 -1.22 14.85
CA HIS A 145 9.91 -0.11 13.91
C HIS A 145 9.20 1.15 14.43
N SER A 146 9.59 2.31 13.90
CA SER A 146 8.88 3.57 14.15
C SER A 146 7.48 3.51 13.55
N TYR A 147 6.47 3.86 14.34
CA TYR A 147 5.08 3.90 13.91
C TYR A 147 4.44 5.25 14.25
N PRO A 148 3.71 5.88 13.32
CA PRO A 148 3.09 7.17 13.56
C PRO A 148 1.91 7.06 14.54
N HIS A 149 1.88 7.96 15.52
CA HIS A 149 0.81 8.06 16.50
C HIS A 149 0.17 9.45 16.47
N CYS A 150 -1.08 9.54 16.85
CA CYS A 150 -1.76 10.81 17.00
C CYS A 150 -1.09 11.61 18.14
N TRP A 151 -0.61 12.81 17.85
CA TRP A 151 0.06 13.66 18.82
C TRP A 151 -0.84 14.11 19.98
N ARG A 152 -2.17 14.00 19.87
CA ARG A 152 -3.14 14.38 20.91
C ARG A 152 -3.52 13.25 21.85
N CYS A 153 -3.80 12.06 21.31
CA CYS A 153 -4.33 10.94 22.09
C CYS A 153 -3.44 9.70 22.08
N GLY A 154 -2.29 9.75 21.41
CA GLY A 154 -1.37 8.61 21.35
C GLY A 154 -1.89 7.39 20.56
N THR A 155 -3.08 7.47 19.96
CA THR A 155 -3.63 6.36 19.18
C THR A 155 -2.78 6.10 17.93
N PRO A 156 -2.45 4.84 17.60
CA PRO A 156 -1.78 4.52 16.34
C PRO A 156 -2.60 5.01 15.15
N LEU A 157 -1.94 5.62 14.18
CA LEU A 157 -2.59 6.07 12.94
C LEU A 157 -2.71 4.89 11.98
N ILE A 158 -3.71 4.91 11.12
CA ILE A 158 -3.86 3.99 10.00
C ILE A 158 -3.99 4.78 8.71
N TYR A 159 -3.41 4.28 7.62
CA TYR A 159 -3.75 4.74 6.29
C TYR A 159 -5.16 4.28 5.97
N TYR A 160 -5.97 5.18 5.40
CA TYR A 160 -7.38 4.91 5.14
C TYR A 160 -7.85 5.73 3.95
N ALA A 161 -8.29 5.09 2.89
CA ALA A 161 -8.79 5.77 1.70
C ALA A 161 -10.10 6.49 2.00
N ARG A 162 -10.19 7.76 1.59
CA ARG A 162 -11.36 8.64 1.78
C ARG A 162 -11.59 9.49 0.56
N ASP A 163 -12.85 9.79 0.29
CA ASP A 163 -13.21 10.81 -0.67
C ASP A 163 -12.73 12.17 -0.18
N SER A 164 -12.05 12.89 -1.05
CA SER A 164 -11.46 14.19 -0.76
C SER A 164 -11.49 15.07 -1.99
N TRP A 165 -11.59 16.38 -1.77
CA TRP A 165 -11.39 17.35 -2.82
C TRP A 165 -9.91 17.63 -3.00
N PHE A 166 -9.49 17.64 -4.27
CA PHE A 166 -8.11 17.93 -4.64
C PHE A 166 -8.05 19.06 -5.65
N ILE A 167 -7.08 19.96 -5.47
CA ILE A 167 -6.65 20.86 -6.53
C ILE A 167 -5.59 20.12 -7.35
N LYS A 168 -5.83 19.95 -8.66
CA LYS A 168 -4.96 19.18 -9.55
C LYS A 168 -3.71 19.98 -9.90
N MET A 169 -2.81 20.11 -8.95
CA MET A 169 -1.55 20.87 -9.09
C MET A 169 -0.63 20.26 -10.15
N THR A 170 -0.71 18.95 -10.34
CA THR A 170 0.09 18.22 -11.34
C THR A 170 -0.21 18.67 -12.76
N GLU A 171 -1.42 19.15 -13.05
CA GLU A 171 -1.81 19.67 -14.36
C GLU A 171 -1.10 20.98 -14.72
N VAL A 172 -0.88 21.84 -13.72
CA VAL A 172 -0.22 23.14 -13.90
C VAL A 172 1.28 23.13 -13.54
N LYS A 173 1.83 21.98 -13.20
CA LYS A 173 3.21 21.80 -12.76
C LYS A 173 4.23 22.45 -13.67
N GLN A 174 4.14 22.21 -14.98
CA GLN A 174 5.09 22.73 -15.94
C GLN A 174 5.02 24.25 -16.06
N ASP A 175 3.83 24.82 -15.92
CA ASP A 175 3.63 26.26 -15.94
C ASP A 175 4.20 26.90 -14.67
N LEU A 176 4.04 26.25 -13.52
CA LEU A 176 4.63 26.71 -12.26
C LEU A 176 6.16 26.72 -12.32
N ILE A 177 6.78 25.65 -12.83
CA ILE A 177 8.24 25.56 -13.02
C ILE A 177 8.72 26.65 -13.99
N ARG A 178 8.04 26.81 -15.14
CA ARG A 178 8.39 27.83 -16.11
C ARG A 178 8.31 29.23 -15.48
N ASN A 179 7.26 29.54 -14.77
CA ASN A 179 7.09 30.84 -14.11
C ASN A 179 8.11 31.04 -12.99
N ASN A 180 8.42 30.03 -12.18
CA ASN A 180 9.47 30.09 -11.17
C ASN A 180 10.82 30.50 -11.76
N ASN A 181 11.16 30.01 -12.95
CA ASN A 181 12.42 30.33 -13.64
C ASN A 181 12.49 31.78 -14.15
N THR A 182 11.38 32.51 -14.17
CA THR A 182 11.36 33.95 -14.53
C THR A 182 11.49 34.87 -13.31
N VAL A 183 11.39 34.34 -12.10
CA VAL A 183 11.48 35.12 -10.85
C VAL A 183 12.94 35.39 -10.51
N ASN A 184 13.24 36.64 -10.20
CA ASN A 184 14.56 37.01 -9.67
C ASN A 184 14.64 36.73 -8.16
N TRP A 185 15.10 35.53 -7.82
CA TRP A 185 15.23 35.09 -6.44
C TRP A 185 16.47 35.69 -5.75
N VAL A 186 16.30 36.16 -4.49
CA VAL A 186 17.39 36.63 -3.66
C VAL A 186 17.35 35.91 -2.30
N PRO A 187 18.29 35.00 -2.05
CA PRO A 187 19.32 34.46 -2.93
C PRO A 187 18.75 33.52 -4.04
N GLU A 188 19.47 33.44 -5.15
CA GLU A 188 19.09 32.63 -6.31
C GLU A 188 18.86 31.14 -5.98
N SER A 189 19.60 30.62 -4.98
CA SER A 189 19.51 29.23 -4.54
C SER A 189 18.13 28.82 -4.02
N ILE A 190 17.26 29.75 -3.62
CA ILE A 190 15.91 29.45 -3.18
C ILE A 190 15.07 28.95 -4.37
N GLY A 191 15.15 29.67 -5.50
CA GLY A 191 14.36 29.34 -6.68
C GLY A 191 14.79 28.04 -7.38
N LYS A 192 16.10 27.80 -7.48
CA LYS A 192 16.66 26.58 -8.10
C LYS A 192 16.74 25.38 -7.15
N GLY A 193 16.89 25.62 -5.85
CA GLY A 193 16.95 24.59 -4.82
C GLY A 193 15.58 24.32 -4.22
N ARG A 194 15.40 24.57 -2.93
CA ARG A 194 14.25 24.13 -2.15
C ARG A 194 12.87 24.38 -2.78
N PHE A 195 12.65 25.54 -3.39
CA PHE A 195 11.38 25.86 -4.02
C PHE A 195 11.23 25.18 -5.40
N GLY A 196 12.30 25.18 -6.19
CA GLY A 196 12.34 24.46 -7.47
C GLY A 196 12.13 22.96 -7.28
N ASP A 197 12.86 22.34 -6.34
CA ASP A 197 12.70 20.93 -5.99
C ASP A 197 11.27 20.62 -5.52
N TRP A 198 10.65 21.51 -4.74
CA TRP A 198 9.26 21.35 -4.32
C TRP A 198 8.29 21.38 -5.51
N LEU A 199 8.50 22.29 -6.47
CA LEU A 199 7.68 22.37 -7.68
C LEU A 199 7.87 21.13 -8.58
N GLU A 200 9.09 20.63 -8.70
CA GLU A 200 9.39 19.41 -9.45
C GLU A 200 8.75 18.16 -8.86
N ASN A 201 8.50 18.16 -7.55
CA ASN A 201 7.87 17.07 -6.82
C ASN A 201 6.44 17.40 -6.37
N VAL A 202 5.80 18.43 -6.97
CA VAL A 202 4.45 18.84 -6.58
C VAL A 202 3.43 17.72 -6.78
N GLN A 203 2.65 17.49 -5.74
CA GLN A 203 1.53 16.56 -5.72
C GLN A 203 0.20 17.34 -5.79
N ASP A 204 -0.88 16.65 -6.15
CA ASP A 204 -2.21 17.22 -6.08
C ASP A 204 -2.57 17.60 -4.63
N TRP A 205 -3.09 18.78 -4.44
CA TRP A 205 -3.31 19.34 -3.12
C TRP A 205 -4.66 18.94 -2.56
N GLY A 206 -4.69 18.01 -1.60
CA GLY A 206 -5.88 17.63 -0.85
C GLY A 206 -6.33 18.76 0.08
N ILE A 207 -7.50 19.33 -0.20
CA ILE A 207 -8.07 20.49 0.55
C ILE A 207 -9.14 20.09 1.56
N SER A 208 -9.67 18.87 1.51
CA SER A 208 -10.63 18.38 2.50
C SER A 208 -10.02 18.26 3.89
N ARG A 209 -10.79 18.56 4.91
CA ARG A 209 -10.41 18.38 6.31
C ARG A 209 -11.55 17.70 7.06
N ASN A 210 -11.23 16.69 7.88
CA ASN A 210 -12.21 15.97 8.69
C ASN A 210 -12.60 16.72 9.95
N ARG A 211 -11.78 17.70 10.33
CA ARG A 211 -12.06 18.54 11.48
C ARG A 211 -12.76 19.81 11.03
N TYR A 212 -13.91 20.05 11.60
CA TYR A 212 -14.66 21.28 11.38
C TYR A 212 -13.85 22.49 11.89
N TRP A 213 -13.67 23.49 11.02
CA TRP A 213 -12.96 24.74 11.34
C TRP A 213 -13.83 25.98 11.09
N GLY A 214 -15.05 25.82 10.64
CA GLY A 214 -15.98 26.92 10.35
C GLY A 214 -15.83 27.54 8.96
N THR A 215 -14.87 27.09 8.14
CA THR A 215 -14.71 27.56 6.76
C THR A 215 -15.15 26.46 5.80
N PRO A 216 -16.29 26.63 5.08
CA PRO A 216 -16.72 25.66 4.08
C PRO A 216 -15.81 25.70 2.84
N LEU A 217 -15.78 24.61 2.10
CA LEU A 217 -15.26 24.62 0.73
C LEU A 217 -16.30 25.24 -0.19
N ASN A 218 -15.94 26.33 -0.88
CA ASN A 218 -16.83 27.05 -1.80
C ASN A 218 -16.86 26.34 -3.16
N ILE A 219 -17.37 25.11 -3.19
CA ILE A 219 -17.49 24.29 -4.39
C ILE A 219 -18.99 24.08 -4.64
N TRP A 220 -19.43 24.45 -5.83
CA TRP A 220 -20.79 24.22 -6.32
C TRP A 220 -20.74 23.18 -7.42
N GLU A 221 -21.63 22.23 -7.38
CA GLU A 221 -21.77 21.19 -8.39
C GLU A 221 -23.17 21.25 -8.97
N CYS A 222 -23.30 21.32 -10.29
CA CYS A 222 -24.60 21.28 -10.94
C CYS A 222 -25.05 19.83 -11.17
N GLU A 223 -26.34 19.64 -11.45
CA GLU A 223 -26.92 18.31 -11.72
C GLU A 223 -26.22 17.57 -12.89
N CYS A 224 -25.57 18.29 -13.81
CA CYS A 224 -24.77 17.73 -14.90
C CYS A 224 -23.36 17.33 -14.50
N GLY A 225 -22.98 17.49 -13.21
CA GLY A 225 -21.65 17.17 -12.69
C GLY A 225 -20.57 18.22 -12.97
N HIS A 226 -20.93 19.38 -13.55
CA HIS A 226 -20.00 20.49 -13.71
C HIS A 226 -19.73 21.17 -12.36
N ARG A 227 -18.46 21.54 -12.11
CA ARG A 227 -17.95 22.14 -10.88
C ARG A 227 -17.26 23.44 -11.15
#